data_5e03f9ccd76c32b0e5a446827133bb56
#
_entry.id   5e03f9ccd76c32b0e5a446827133bb56
#
_cell.length_a   1.000
_cell.length_b   1.000
_cell.length_c   1.000
_cell.angle_alpha   90.00
_cell.angle_beta   90.00
_cell.angle_gamma   90.00
#
_symmetry.space_group_name_H-M   'P 1'
#
loop_
_entity.id
_entity.type
_entity.pdbx_description
1 polymer ?
#
loop_
_entity_poly.entity_id
_entity_poly.type
_entity_poly.pdbx_seq_one_letter_code
_entity_poly.pdbx_strand_id
1 'polypeptide(L)' 'MHPFPHRYAVSAMAAPASVVTLRSAELEDIQSSAPPEFGGPAGNWSPETLFVAAIADCYIL' A
#
# COMPACT_ATOMS: atom_id res chain seq x y z
N MET A 1 2.55 17.50 18.79
CA MET A 1 1.31 16.77 18.46
C MET A 1 0.49 17.56 17.48
N HIS A 2 -0.04 16.89 16.46
CA HIS A 2 -0.87 17.55 15.48
C HIS A 2 -2.29 17.75 16.01
N PRO A 3 -2.96 18.85 15.63
CA PRO A 3 -4.34 19.04 16.04
C PRO A 3 -5.26 18.05 15.32
N PHE A 4 -6.38 17.73 15.93
CA PHE A 4 -7.43 16.95 15.29
C PHE A 4 -8.35 17.86 14.47
N PRO A 5 -8.98 17.32 13.41
CA PRO A 5 -8.84 15.95 12.93
C PRO A 5 -7.57 15.74 12.09
N HIS A 6 -7.07 14.53 12.13
CA HIS A 6 -5.99 14.11 11.24
C HIS A 6 -6.58 13.52 9.98
N ARG A 7 -5.95 13.80 8.85
CA ARG A 7 -6.41 13.27 7.57
C ARG A 7 -5.31 12.50 6.88
N TYR A 8 -5.63 11.28 6.52
CA TYR A 8 -4.75 10.42 5.75
C TYR A 8 -5.51 9.97 4.52
N ALA A 9 -5.01 10.31 3.36
CA ALA A 9 -5.70 10.02 2.11
C ALA A 9 -4.78 9.24 1.18
N VAL A 10 -5.32 8.15 0.63
CA VAL A 10 -4.62 7.32 -0.34
C VAL A 10 -5.61 7.01 -1.45
N SER A 11 -5.14 7.08 -2.69
CA SER A 11 -5.93 6.62 -3.83
C SER A 11 -5.31 5.38 -4.44
N ALA A 12 -6.13 4.56 -5.06
CA ALA A 12 -5.70 3.34 -5.71
C ALA A 12 -6.27 3.29 -7.11
N MET A 13 -5.43 2.95 -8.09
CA MET A 13 -5.84 2.87 -9.49
C MET A 13 -5.44 1.51 -10.05
N ALA A 14 -6.43 0.81 -10.59
CA ALA A 14 -6.17 -0.47 -11.25
C ALA A 14 -5.49 -0.23 -12.59
N ALA A 15 -4.56 -1.10 -12.91
CA ALA A 15 -3.85 -1.09 -14.18
C ALA A 15 -3.99 -2.46 -14.85
N PRO A 16 -3.69 -2.56 -16.16
CA PRO A 16 -3.62 -3.87 -16.81
C PRO A 16 -2.64 -4.78 -16.07
N ALA A 17 -2.80 -6.09 -16.21
CA ALA A 17 -1.97 -7.11 -15.58
C ALA A 17 -2.13 -7.17 -14.04
N SER A 18 -3.27 -6.74 -13.55
CA SER A 18 -3.63 -6.89 -12.13
C SER A 18 -2.69 -6.20 -11.16
N VAL A 19 -2.10 -5.10 -11.59
CA VAL A 19 -1.28 -4.26 -10.73
C VAL A 19 -2.10 -3.04 -10.31
N VAL A 20 -1.99 -2.67 -9.04
CA VAL A 20 -2.66 -1.49 -8.51
C VAL A 20 -1.61 -0.48 -8.09
N THR A 21 -1.76 0.76 -8.55
CA THR A 21 -0.89 1.85 -8.12
C THR A 21 -1.54 2.58 -6.96
N LEU A 22 -0.81 2.69 -5.87
CA LEU A 22 -1.26 3.40 -4.67
C LEU A 22 -0.57 4.75 -4.62
N ARG A 23 -1.34 5.79 -4.40
CA ARG A 23 -0.84 7.16 -4.35
C ARG A 23 -1.29 7.87 -3.10
N SER A 24 -0.38 8.67 -2.57
CA SER A 24 -0.70 9.60 -1.49
C SER A 24 0.12 10.87 -1.70
N ALA A 25 -0.40 12.01 -1.26
CA ALA A 25 0.25 13.28 -1.47
C ALA A 25 1.67 13.29 -0.88
N GLU A 26 2.63 13.80 -1.64
CA GLU A 26 4.02 13.96 -1.22
C GLU A 26 4.77 12.65 -0.95
N LEU A 27 4.17 11.51 -1.31
CA LEU A 27 4.82 10.21 -1.17
C LEU A 27 4.99 9.56 -2.54
N GLU A 28 6.00 8.71 -2.64
CA GLU A 28 6.21 7.96 -3.86
C GLU A 28 5.09 6.94 -4.06
N ASP A 29 4.75 6.70 -5.31
CA ASP A 29 3.74 5.71 -5.65
C ASP A 29 4.25 4.32 -5.30
N ILE A 30 3.34 3.46 -4.85
CA ILE A 30 3.63 2.05 -4.56
C ILE A 30 2.81 1.20 -5.50
N GLN A 31 3.43 0.17 -6.07
CA GLN A 31 2.71 -0.80 -6.87
C GLN A 31 2.42 -2.05 -6.05
N SER A 32 1.17 -2.47 -6.09
CA SER A 32 0.68 -3.61 -5.35
C SER A 32 0.05 -4.61 -6.31
N SER A 33 0.19 -5.89 -6.03
CA SER A 33 -0.41 -6.95 -6.82
C SER A 33 -0.74 -8.12 -5.91
N ALA A 34 -1.48 -9.11 -6.44
CA ALA A 34 -1.70 -10.34 -5.69
C ALA A 34 -0.34 -11.01 -5.40
N PRO A 35 -0.21 -11.72 -4.24
CA PRO A 35 1.02 -12.43 -3.96
C PRO A 35 1.29 -13.52 -5.01
N PRO A 36 2.56 -13.92 -5.22
CA PRO A 36 2.86 -14.96 -6.21
C PRO A 36 2.13 -16.27 -5.99
N GLU A 37 1.85 -16.65 -4.75
CA GLU A 37 1.11 -17.86 -4.44
C GLU A 37 -0.34 -17.81 -4.92
N PHE A 38 -0.84 -16.64 -5.26
CA PHE A 38 -2.16 -16.47 -5.88
C PHE A 38 -2.06 -16.01 -7.33
N GLY A 39 -0.91 -16.28 -7.98
CA GLY A 39 -0.72 -15.98 -9.38
C GLY A 39 -0.29 -14.58 -9.72
N GLY A 40 0.01 -13.76 -8.72
CA GLY A 40 0.50 -12.41 -8.96
C GLY A 40 1.99 -12.39 -9.31
N PRO A 41 2.46 -11.30 -9.92
CA PRO A 41 3.89 -11.16 -10.22
C PRO A 41 4.70 -10.97 -8.95
N ALA A 42 5.92 -11.52 -8.93
CA ALA A 42 6.85 -11.32 -7.84
C ALA A 42 7.44 -9.91 -7.90
N GLY A 43 7.93 -9.45 -6.76
CA GLY A 43 8.64 -8.18 -6.68
C GLY A 43 7.78 -6.98 -6.33
N ASN A 44 6.47 -7.13 -6.26
CA ASN A 44 5.57 -6.07 -5.84
C ASN A 44 5.08 -6.31 -4.42
N TRP A 45 4.66 -5.23 -3.78
CA TRP A 45 3.90 -5.33 -2.55
C TRP A 45 2.55 -5.99 -2.84
N SER A 46 1.97 -6.62 -1.83
CA SER A 46 0.61 -7.12 -1.91
C SER A 46 -0.24 -6.44 -0.84
N PRO A 47 -1.58 -6.47 -0.96
CA PRO A 47 -2.42 -5.94 0.11
C PRO A 47 -2.10 -6.58 1.46
N GLU A 48 -1.79 -7.86 1.48
CA GLU A 48 -1.45 -8.58 2.70
C GLU A 48 -0.16 -8.08 3.33
N THR A 49 0.90 -7.93 2.53
CA THR A 49 2.17 -7.44 3.05
C THR A 49 2.08 -5.98 3.49
N LEU A 50 1.32 -5.16 2.78
CA LEU A 50 1.09 -3.77 3.18
C LEU A 50 0.35 -3.69 4.52
N PHE A 51 -0.64 -4.54 4.70
CA PHE A 51 -1.41 -4.57 5.94
C PHE A 51 -0.52 -4.96 7.12
N VAL A 52 0.27 -6.01 6.97
CA VAL A 52 1.19 -6.44 8.02
C VAL A 52 2.26 -5.40 8.28
N ALA A 53 2.78 -4.77 7.23
CA ALA A 53 3.78 -3.72 7.39
C ALA A 53 3.23 -2.53 8.17
N ALA A 54 1.98 -2.16 7.91
CA ALA A 54 1.35 -1.06 8.64
C ALA A 54 1.23 -1.36 10.12
N ILE A 55 0.88 -2.58 10.47
CA ILE A 55 0.78 -3.00 11.88
C ILE A 55 2.15 -2.98 12.54
N ALA A 56 3.16 -3.54 11.88
CA ALA A 56 4.51 -3.57 12.41
C ALA A 56 5.05 -2.15 12.61
N ASP A 57 4.79 -1.28 11.66
CA ASP A 57 5.20 0.11 11.72
C ASP A 57 4.61 0.83 12.94
N CYS A 58 3.33 0.61 13.18
CA CYS A 58 2.65 1.19 14.33
C CYS A 58 3.23 0.70 15.66
N TYR A 59 3.70 -0.55 15.71
CA TYR A 59 4.31 -1.08 16.92
C TYR A 59 5.65 -0.44 17.23
N ILE A 60 6.39 -0.06 16.21
CA ILE A 60 7.72 0.53 16.39
C ILE A 60 7.62 2.02 16.66
N LEU A 61 6.70 2.68 16.02
CA LEU A 61 6.48 4.11 16.20
C LEU A 61 5.63 4.37 17.44
#